data_8576823f648327c718f237505b5933d9
#
_entry.id   8576823f648327c718f237505b5933d9
#
_cell.length_a   1.000
_cell.length_b   1.000
_cell.length_c   1.000
_cell.angle_alpha   90.00
_cell.angle_beta   90.00
_cell.angle_gamma   90.00
#
_symmetry.space_group_name_H-M   'P 1'
#
loop_
_entity.id
_entity.type
_entity.pdbx_description
1 polymer ?
#
loop_
_entity_poly.entity_id
_entity_poly.type
_entity_poly.pdbx_seq_one_letter_code
_entity_poly.pdbx_strand_id
1 'polypeptide(L)'
;MNDLRLNDASKVLEEVRKMGPLVHCITNYVTINDCANILLSYGASPAMCEAYGEVFDFVKIASALYINIGTFTREQESSAILAAVSAKIHNVPVVLDPVACAAIPNKIRFIDKLFKVGRVDLIKGNIGEIKFLAGEASNVKGVDSLEDGEGALECCNILSEKYNCVVAATGKKDFIVQGKNSAIIENGTEMLTKITGAGCMLGALCAAACGSRSEEHTS
;
A
#
# COMPACT_ATOMS: atom_id res chain seq x y z
N MET A 1 -2.49 -23.88 1.82
CA MET A 1 -1.83 -22.86 0.97
C MET A 1 -2.52 -22.86 -0.38
N ASN A 2 -3.36 -21.86 -0.68
CA ASN A 2 -3.92 -21.75 -2.03
C ASN A 2 -2.80 -21.18 -2.92
N ASP A 3 -2.35 -21.96 -3.90
CA ASP A 3 -1.43 -21.51 -4.92
C ASP A 3 -2.03 -20.28 -5.62
N LEU A 4 -1.44 -19.11 -5.40
CA LEU A 4 -1.63 -17.96 -6.28
C LEU A 4 -1.13 -18.40 -7.67
N ARG A 5 -2.08 -18.72 -8.54
CA ARG A 5 -1.74 -19.18 -9.88
C ARG A 5 -1.18 -18.01 -10.67
N LEU A 6 -0.04 -18.19 -11.31
CA LEU A 6 0.56 -17.21 -12.24
C LEU A 6 -0.49 -16.68 -13.24
N ASN A 7 -1.44 -17.53 -13.62
CA ASN A 7 -2.59 -17.18 -14.46
C ASN A 7 -3.50 -16.09 -13.86
N ASP A 8 -3.59 -15.99 -12.52
CA ASP A 8 -4.43 -14.97 -11.88
C ASP A 8 -3.71 -13.63 -11.83
N ALA A 9 -2.38 -13.63 -11.68
CA ALA A 9 -1.57 -12.42 -11.74
C ALA A 9 -1.54 -11.82 -13.16
N SER A 10 -1.46 -12.65 -14.20
CA SER A 10 -1.53 -12.17 -15.61
C SER A 10 -2.88 -11.57 -15.94
N LYS A 11 -3.98 -12.15 -15.46
CA LYS A 11 -5.33 -11.58 -15.63
C LYS A 11 -5.45 -10.20 -15.00
N VAL A 12 -4.92 -10.00 -13.79
CA VAL A 12 -4.94 -8.67 -13.14
C VAL A 12 -4.19 -7.66 -14.00
N LEU A 13 -3.04 -8.02 -14.56
CA LEU A 13 -2.29 -7.12 -15.45
C LEU A 13 -3.07 -6.78 -16.73
N GLU A 14 -3.74 -7.77 -17.32
CA GLU A 14 -4.60 -7.56 -18.50
C GLU A 14 -5.76 -6.64 -18.16
N GLU A 15 -6.43 -6.83 -17.01
CA GLU A 15 -7.52 -5.94 -16.56
C GLU A 15 -7.02 -4.51 -16.32
N VAL A 16 -5.86 -4.32 -15.63
CA VAL A 16 -5.28 -2.99 -15.46
C VAL A 16 -5.04 -2.32 -16.82
N ARG A 17 -4.46 -3.01 -17.79
CA ARG A 17 -4.19 -2.46 -19.12
C ARG A 17 -5.45 -2.16 -19.92
N LYS A 18 -6.50 -2.94 -19.75
CA LYS A 18 -7.80 -2.75 -20.40
C LYS A 18 -8.56 -1.58 -19.81
N MET A 19 -8.56 -1.44 -18.49
CA MET A 19 -9.33 -0.42 -17.77
C MET A 19 -8.60 0.92 -17.67
N GLY A 20 -7.27 0.92 -17.61
CA GLY A 20 -6.46 2.12 -17.40
C GLY A 20 -6.79 2.85 -16.09
N PRO A 21 -6.85 2.16 -14.93
CA PRO A 21 -7.40 2.74 -13.70
C PRO A 21 -6.71 4.03 -13.31
N LEU A 22 -7.48 5.05 -12.92
CA LEU A 22 -6.97 6.31 -12.40
C LEU A 22 -6.55 6.14 -10.95
N VAL A 23 -5.25 6.19 -10.69
CA VAL A 23 -4.68 6.08 -9.34
C VAL A 23 -4.40 7.48 -8.79
N HIS A 24 -5.16 7.88 -7.77
CA HIS A 24 -4.90 9.10 -7.02
C HIS A 24 -3.78 8.84 -6.01
N CYS A 25 -2.64 9.51 -6.17
CA CYS A 25 -1.46 9.35 -5.35
C CYS A 25 -1.21 10.58 -4.48
N ILE A 26 -1.26 10.39 -3.16
CA ILE A 26 -0.67 11.30 -2.18
C ILE A 26 0.61 10.62 -1.70
N THR A 27 1.75 10.98 -2.28
CA THR A 27 3.00 10.24 -2.13
C THR A 27 4.17 11.16 -1.76
N ASN A 28 5.31 10.56 -1.44
CA ASN A 28 6.51 11.29 -1.04
C ASN A 28 7.23 11.93 -2.24
N TYR A 29 7.86 13.08 -1.98
CA TYR A 29 8.53 13.88 -3.02
C TYR A 29 9.77 13.22 -3.63
N VAL A 30 10.39 12.25 -2.94
CA VAL A 30 11.56 11.53 -3.45
C VAL A 30 11.21 10.66 -4.65
N THR A 31 9.99 10.09 -4.66
CA THR A 31 9.58 9.06 -5.63
C THR A 31 8.32 9.42 -6.42
N ILE A 32 7.82 10.65 -6.30
CA ILE A 32 6.58 11.08 -6.95
C ILE A 32 6.62 10.85 -8.47
N ASN A 33 7.72 11.22 -9.13
CA ASN A 33 7.88 11.04 -10.57
C ASN A 33 8.03 9.56 -10.96
N ASP A 34 8.74 8.77 -10.14
CA ASP A 34 8.92 7.34 -10.37
C ASP A 34 7.59 6.58 -10.24
N CYS A 35 6.78 6.94 -9.22
CA CYS A 35 5.43 6.39 -9.07
C CYS A 35 4.54 6.72 -10.25
N ALA A 36 4.60 7.94 -10.78
CA ALA A 36 3.84 8.31 -11.98
C ALA A 36 4.27 7.49 -13.21
N ASN A 37 5.58 7.39 -13.44
CA ASN A 37 6.10 6.69 -14.62
C ASN A 37 5.88 5.18 -14.56
N ILE A 38 6.00 4.56 -13.38
CA ILE A 38 5.75 3.12 -13.26
C ILE A 38 4.26 2.79 -13.47
N LEU A 39 3.34 3.63 -12.98
CA LEU A 39 1.91 3.48 -13.25
C LEU A 39 1.60 3.57 -14.73
N LEU A 40 2.15 4.56 -15.45
CA LEU A 40 1.99 4.67 -16.91
C LEU A 40 2.55 3.44 -17.63
N SER A 41 3.72 2.98 -17.25
CA SER A 41 4.34 1.77 -17.84
C SER A 41 3.54 0.50 -17.59
N TYR A 42 2.82 0.45 -16.48
CA TYR A 42 1.97 -0.67 -16.10
C TYR A 42 0.63 -0.68 -16.84
N GLY A 43 0.19 0.48 -17.37
CA GLY A 43 -1.08 0.67 -18.06
C GLY A 43 -2.15 1.38 -17.24
N ALA A 44 -1.76 1.99 -16.11
CA ALA A 44 -2.64 2.80 -15.28
C ALA A 44 -2.43 4.30 -15.54
N SER A 45 -3.34 5.13 -15.07
CA SER A 45 -3.29 6.59 -15.17
C SER A 45 -2.96 7.21 -13.80
N PRO A 46 -1.79 7.83 -13.62
CA PRO A 46 -1.43 8.47 -12.35
C PRO A 46 -2.00 9.88 -12.21
N ALA A 47 -2.41 10.24 -11.00
CA ALA A 47 -2.70 11.63 -10.62
C ALA A 47 -2.06 11.97 -9.29
N MET A 48 -1.14 12.94 -9.29
CA MET A 48 -0.39 13.40 -8.11
C MET A 48 -1.07 14.60 -7.47
N CYS A 49 -2.38 14.48 -7.19
CA CYS A 49 -3.19 15.52 -6.58
C CYS A 49 -3.06 15.47 -5.06
N GLU A 50 -2.56 16.54 -4.44
CA GLU A 50 -2.38 16.61 -2.98
C GLU A 50 -2.95 17.90 -2.35
N ALA A 51 -3.48 18.81 -3.17
CA ALA A 51 -4.04 20.06 -2.68
C ALA A 51 -5.29 19.79 -1.81
N TYR A 52 -5.30 20.30 -0.58
CA TYR A 52 -6.37 20.07 0.41
C TYR A 52 -7.77 20.41 -0.13
N GLY A 53 -7.89 21.47 -0.91
CA GLY A 53 -9.17 21.90 -1.50
C GLY A 53 -9.69 21.00 -2.63
N GLU A 54 -8.90 20.08 -3.14
CA GLU A 54 -9.22 19.28 -4.34
C GLU A 54 -9.38 17.79 -4.03
N VAL A 55 -8.63 17.27 -3.06
CA VAL A 55 -8.50 15.82 -2.84
C VAL A 55 -9.83 15.12 -2.55
N PHE A 56 -10.77 15.79 -1.88
CA PHE A 56 -12.07 15.20 -1.55
C PHE A 56 -12.89 14.92 -2.82
N ASP A 57 -12.92 15.86 -3.75
CA ASP A 57 -13.65 15.73 -5.00
C ASP A 57 -12.89 14.86 -5.99
N PHE A 58 -11.56 14.94 -6.01
CA PHE A 58 -10.73 14.15 -6.90
C PHE A 58 -10.85 12.64 -6.65
N VAL A 59 -10.92 12.21 -5.39
CA VAL A 59 -11.11 10.79 -5.05
C VAL A 59 -12.36 10.19 -5.69
N LYS A 60 -13.44 10.95 -5.87
CA LYS A 60 -14.70 10.46 -6.46
C LYS A 60 -14.56 9.90 -7.86
N ILE A 61 -13.58 10.41 -8.61
CA ILE A 61 -13.31 10.00 -10.00
C ILE A 61 -12.13 9.03 -10.10
N ALA A 62 -11.44 8.77 -8.98
CA ALA A 62 -10.32 7.85 -8.94
C ALA A 62 -10.77 6.39 -8.80
N SER A 63 -10.06 5.48 -9.44
CA SER A 63 -10.26 4.03 -9.27
C SER A 63 -9.61 3.50 -7.99
N ALA A 64 -8.56 4.16 -7.49
CA ALA A 64 -7.89 3.83 -6.23
C ALA A 64 -7.20 5.06 -5.64
N LEU A 65 -7.03 5.07 -4.31
CA LEU A 65 -6.22 6.04 -3.57
C LEU A 65 -4.96 5.36 -3.03
N TYR A 66 -3.79 5.91 -3.34
CA TYR A 66 -2.50 5.52 -2.80
C TYR A 66 -2.00 6.59 -1.83
N ILE A 67 -1.76 6.20 -0.57
CA ILE A 67 -1.22 7.07 0.49
C ILE A 67 0.14 6.52 0.92
N ASN A 68 1.22 7.28 0.65
CA ASN A 68 2.58 6.98 1.06
C ASN A 68 3.11 8.08 1.97
N ILE A 69 3.51 7.73 3.18
CA ILE A 69 3.87 8.71 4.22
C ILE A 69 5.39 8.94 4.34
N GLY A 70 6.16 8.72 3.28
CA GLY A 70 7.63 8.86 3.30
C GLY A 70 8.11 10.24 3.72
N THR A 71 7.86 11.26 2.91
CA THR A 71 8.14 12.67 3.21
C THR A 71 6.84 13.42 3.48
N PHE A 72 6.28 13.25 4.66
CA PHE A 72 4.92 13.66 4.96
C PHE A 72 4.88 15.06 5.56
N THR A 73 4.32 16.03 4.84
CA THR A 73 4.09 17.40 5.33
C THR A 73 2.76 17.49 6.09
N ARG A 74 2.55 18.57 6.83
CA ARG A 74 1.25 18.82 7.50
C ARG A 74 0.09 18.94 6.52
N GLU A 75 0.35 19.52 5.36
CA GLU A 75 -0.66 19.65 4.31
C GLU A 75 -1.02 18.29 3.72
N GLN A 76 -0.02 17.49 3.35
CA GLN A 76 -0.23 16.12 2.90
C GLN A 76 -0.96 15.26 3.95
N GLU A 77 -0.64 15.43 5.24
CA GLU A 77 -1.36 14.73 6.33
C GLU A 77 -2.86 15.07 6.31
N SER A 78 -3.18 16.35 6.22
CA SER A 78 -4.58 16.82 6.20
C SER A 78 -5.30 16.37 4.94
N SER A 79 -4.65 16.46 3.79
CA SER A 79 -5.16 16.04 2.49
C SER A 79 -5.41 14.53 2.45
N ALA A 80 -4.48 13.72 2.95
CA ALA A 80 -4.61 12.28 3.00
C ALA A 80 -5.78 11.82 3.89
N ILE A 81 -5.98 12.46 5.04
CA ILE A 81 -7.14 12.18 5.90
C ILE A 81 -8.45 12.53 5.18
N LEU A 82 -8.52 13.68 4.53
CA LEU A 82 -9.72 14.12 3.80
C LEU A 82 -10.00 13.21 2.59
N ALA A 83 -8.96 12.84 1.85
CA ALA A 83 -9.05 11.89 0.74
C ALA A 83 -9.55 10.51 1.20
N ALA A 84 -9.03 9.99 2.34
CA ALA A 84 -9.46 8.70 2.90
C ALA A 84 -10.93 8.72 3.37
N VAL A 85 -11.41 9.84 3.91
CA VAL A 85 -12.83 10.00 4.23
C VAL A 85 -13.68 9.95 2.96
N SER A 86 -13.28 10.66 1.90
CA SER A 86 -13.96 10.61 0.61
C SER A 86 -13.92 9.20 0.00
N ALA A 87 -12.78 8.52 0.04
CA ALA A 87 -12.63 7.16 -0.45
C ALA A 87 -13.59 6.18 0.25
N LYS A 88 -13.75 6.30 1.57
CA LYS A 88 -14.72 5.50 2.33
C LYS A 88 -16.17 5.75 1.90
N ILE A 89 -16.54 7.03 1.68
CA ILE A 89 -17.90 7.41 1.26
C ILE A 89 -18.20 6.86 -0.15
N HIS A 90 -17.23 6.89 -1.05
CA HIS A 90 -17.43 6.53 -2.46
C HIS A 90 -16.94 5.11 -2.81
N ASN A 91 -16.59 4.29 -1.79
CA ASN A 91 -16.08 2.93 -1.95
C ASN A 91 -14.82 2.82 -2.83
N VAL A 92 -13.99 3.85 -2.87
CA VAL A 92 -12.70 3.82 -3.56
C VAL A 92 -11.69 3.06 -2.70
N PRO A 93 -11.00 2.03 -3.21
CA PRO A 93 -10.01 1.28 -2.45
C PRO A 93 -8.80 2.13 -2.09
N VAL A 94 -8.30 1.94 -0.86
CA VAL A 94 -7.17 2.69 -0.31
C VAL A 94 -5.99 1.76 -0.03
N VAL A 95 -4.82 2.10 -0.57
CA VAL A 95 -3.54 1.46 -0.28
C VAL A 95 -2.68 2.37 0.57
N LEU A 96 -2.25 1.88 1.73
CA LEU A 96 -1.34 2.57 2.65
C LEU A 96 0.06 1.98 2.56
N ASP A 97 1.06 2.84 2.33
CA ASP A 97 2.49 2.54 2.45
C ASP A 97 3.07 3.32 3.64
N PRO A 98 3.25 2.67 4.82
CA PRO A 98 3.62 3.32 6.07
C PRO A 98 5.12 3.57 6.20
N VAL A 99 5.75 4.09 5.16
CA VAL A 99 7.21 4.30 5.05
C VAL A 99 7.79 4.92 6.31
N ALA A 100 8.78 4.26 6.90
CA ALA A 100 9.52 4.69 8.10
C ALA A 100 8.62 4.98 9.32
N CYS A 101 7.48 4.31 9.48
CA CYS A 101 6.57 4.51 10.60
C CYS A 101 7.21 4.16 11.95
N ALA A 102 8.14 3.20 11.99
CA ALA A 102 8.84 2.79 13.20
C ALA A 102 9.75 3.88 13.79
N ALA A 103 10.27 4.79 12.96
CA ALA A 103 11.24 5.79 13.37
C ALA A 103 10.61 7.12 13.83
N ILE A 104 9.34 7.40 13.49
CA ILE A 104 8.74 8.71 13.64
C ILE A 104 7.38 8.64 14.34
N PRO A 105 7.27 9.03 15.63
CA PRO A 105 6.01 8.94 16.40
C PRO A 105 4.81 9.65 15.76
N ASN A 106 5.05 10.73 15.00
CA ASN A 106 3.97 11.45 14.31
C ASN A 106 3.28 10.59 13.25
N LYS A 107 4.03 9.72 12.57
CA LYS A 107 3.47 8.80 11.56
C LYS A 107 2.51 7.79 12.17
N ILE A 108 2.79 7.32 13.39
CA ILE A 108 1.87 6.43 14.12
C ILE A 108 0.56 7.13 14.44
N ARG A 109 0.62 8.37 14.95
CA ARG A 109 -0.60 9.17 15.22
C ARG A 109 -1.44 9.38 13.95
N PHE A 110 -0.76 9.61 12.82
CA PHE A 110 -1.45 9.72 11.54
C PHE A 110 -2.12 8.39 11.14
N ILE A 111 -1.41 7.27 11.22
CA ILE A 111 -1.93 5.94 10.89
C ILE A 111 -3.14 5.61 11.77
N ASP A 112 -3.05 5.85 13.08
CA ASP A 112 -4.17 5.65 14.01
C ASP A 112 -5.39 6.52 13.65
N LYS A 113 -5.15 7.77 13.26
CA LYS A 113 -6.20 8.68 12.81
C LYS A 113 -6.82 8.20 11.51
N LEU A 114 -6.01 7.77 10.55
CA LEU A 114 -6.45 7.26 9.25
C LEU A 114 -7.40 6.07 9.42
N PHE A 115 -7.04 5.09 10.24
CA PHE A 115 -7.90 3.92 10.50
C PHE A 115 -9.19 4.24 11.27
N LYS A 116 -9.22 5.33 12.04
CA LYS A 116 -10.46 5.77 12.74
C LYS A 116 -11.47 6.40 11.79
N VAL A 117 -11.02 7.15 10.79
CA VAL A 117 -11.92 7.94 9.94
C VAL A 117 -12.12 7.34 8.54
N GLY A 118 -11.12 6.65 8.03
CA GLY A 118 -11.09 6.04 6.69
C GLY A 118 -11.34 4.54 6.70
N ARG A 119 -11.10 3.94 5.54
CA ARG A 119 -10.92 2.51 5.31
C ARG A 119 -9.58 2.33 4.59
N VAL A 120 -8.81 1.35 4.97
CA VAL A 120 -7.61 0.93 4.25
C VAL A 120 -7.84 -0.50 3.79
N ASP A 121 -7.72 -0.76 2.50
CA ASP A 121 -7.98 -2.06 1.89
C ASP A 121 -6.69 -2.90 1.78
N LEU A 122 -5.55 -2.22 1.65
CA LEU A 122 -4.24 -2.85 1.64
C LEU A 122 -3.21 -2.02 2.43
N ILE A 123 -2.51 -2.67 3.36
CA ILE A 123 -1.27 -2.15 3.96
C ILE A 123 -0.11 -2.83 3.26
N LYS A 124 0.79 -2.06 2.64
CA LYS A 124 2.02 -2.56 2.04
C LYS A 124 3.21 -1.87 2.69
N GLY A 125 4.09 -2.62 3.32
CA GLY A 125 5.31 -2.12 3.96
C GLY A 125 6.44 -3.14 3.89
N ASN A 126 7.67 -2.76 4.26
CA ASN A 126 8.71 -3.75 4.48
C ASN A 126 8.45 -4.56 5.76
N ILE A 127 9.14 -5.70 5.92
CA ILE A 127 8.95 -6.59 7.08
C ILE A 127 9.10 -5.83 8.42
N GLY A 128 10.06 -4.91 8.52
CA GLY A 128 10.28 -4.11 9.73
C GLY A 128 9.12 -3.17 10.05
N GLU A 129 8.56 -2.51 9.04
CA GLU A 129 7.39 -1.65 9.18
C GLU A 129 6.14 -2.43 9.61
N ILE A 130 5.92 -3.60 9.02
CA ILE A 130 4.79 -4.47 9.34
C ILE A 130 4.93 -5.04 10.77
N LYS A 131 6.11 -5.55 11.15
CA LYS A 131 6.39 -6.01 12.54
C LYS A 131 6.15 -4.90 13.55
N PHE A 132 6.62 -3.70 13.26
CA PHE A 132 6.41 -2.55 14.13
C PHE A 132 4.92 -2.21 14.31
N LEU A 133 4.15 -2.15 13.24
CA LEU A 133 2.70 -1.88 13.30
C LEU A 133 1.92 -2.98 14.03
N ALA A 134 2.39 -4.22 13.98
CA ALA A 134 1.82 -5.35 14.72
C ALA A 134 2.12 -5.29 16.23
N GLY A 135 3.02 -4.40 16.67
CA GLY A 135 3.41 -4.26 18.08
C GLY A 135 4.60 -5.10 18.51
N GLU A 136 5.30 -5.77 17.60
CA GLU A 136 6.47 -6.61 17.91
C GLU A 136 7.79 -5.83 18.00
N ALA A 137 7.77 -4.52 17.87
CA ALA A 137 8.97 -3.66 17.81
C ALA A 137 9.89 -3.73 19.05
N SER A 138 9.45 -4.30 20.15
CA SER A 138 10.23 -4.38 21.42
C SER A 138 11.19 -5.58 21.49
N ASN A 139 11.10 -6.57 20.61
CA ASN A 139 11.88 -7.80 20.69
C ASN A 139 12.91 -7.99 19.55
N VAL A 140 13.02 -7.05 18.60
CA VAL A 140 13.96 -7.18 17.49
C VAL A 140 15.37 -6.78 17.94
N LYS A 141 16.04 -7.67 18.67
CA LYS A 141 17.49 -7.65 18.84
C LYS A 141 18.11 -8.45 17.69
N GLY A 142 18.55 -7.74 16.66
CA GLY A 142 19.36 -8.30 15.59
C GLY A 142 18.82 -7.99 14.19
N VAL A 143 19.67 -7.41 13.36
CA VAL A 143 19.38 -7.10 11.94
C VAL A 143 19.15 -8.39 11.13
N ASP A 144 19.78 -9.49 11.53
CA ASP A 144 19.77 -10.78 10.84
C ASP A 144 18.37 -11.46 10.87
N SER A 145 17.57 -11.25 11.93
CA SER A 145 16.22 -11.83 12.01
C SER A 145 15.18 -11.11 11.13
N LEU A 146 15.52 -9.92 10.59
CA LEU A 146 14.65 -9.18 9.68
C LEU A 146 14.75 -9.72 8.24
N GLU A 147 15.90 -10.27 7.85
CA GLU A 147 16.14 -10.75 6.49
C GLU A 147 15.42 -12.07 6.18
N ASP A 148 15.27 -12.95 7.16
CA ASP A 148 14.67 -14.28 6.96
C ASP A 148 13.14 -14.31 7.03
N GLY A 149 12.49 -13.18 7.37
CA GLY A 149 11.03 -13.08 7.43
C GLY A 149 10.39 -13.86 8.59
N GLU A 150 11.19 -14.31 9.59
CA GLU A 150 10.67 -14.97 10.78
C GLU A 150 9.65 -14.08 11.50
N GLY A 151 8.45 -14.62 11.81
CA GLY A 151 7.35 -13.88 12.41
C GLY A 151 6.60 -12.91 11.44
N ALA A 152 7.09 -12.68 10.22
CA ALA A 152 6.44 -11.75 9.29
C ALA A 152 5.01 -12.17 8.94
N LEU A 153 4.79 -13.46 8.71
CA LEU A 153 3.47 -14.00 8.41
C LEU A 153 2.49 -13.80 9.58
N GLU A 154 2.96 -13.99 10.82
CA GLU A 154 2.15 -13.78 12.03
C GLU A 154 1.78 -12.30 12.19
N CYS A 155 2.74 -11.40 12.01
CA CYS A 155 2.47 -9.96 12.03
C CYS A 155 1.48 -9.52 10.96
N CYS A 156 1.57 -10.09 9.74
CA CYS A 156 0.58 -9.86 8.70
C CYS A 156 -0.81 -10.35 9.10
N ASN A 157 -0.93 -11.53 9.74
CA ASN A 157 -2.20 -12.05 10.25
C ASN A 157 -2.80 -11.11 11.31
N ILE A 158 -2.00 -10.71 12.30
CA ILE A 158 -2.43 -9.77 13.37
C ILE A 158 -3.00 -8.48 12.76
N LEU A 159 -2.30 -7.87 11.80
CA LEU A 159 -2.76 -6.63 11.18
C LEU A 159 -3.97 -6.84 10.27
N SER A 160 -3.99 -7.94 9.51
CA SER A 160 -5.11 -8.27 8.63
C SER A 160 -6.40 -8.49 9.41
N GLU A 161 -6.35 -9.18 10.55
CA GLU A 161 -7.49 -9.34 11.45
C GLU A 161 -7.89 -8.04 12.13
N LYS A 162 -6.90 -7.28 12.66
CA LYS A 162 -7.15 -6.02 13.37
C LYS A 162 -7.82 -4.96 12.51
N TYR A 163 -7.41 -4.86 11.25
CA TYR A 163 -7.87 -3.79 10.36
C TYR A 163 -8.81 -4.27 9.25
N ASN A 164 -9.07 -5.58 9.18
CA ASN A 164 -9.89 -6.23 8.14
C ASN A 164 -9.46 -5.82 6.73
N CYS A 165 -8.16 -5.92 6.44
CA CYS A 165 -7.56 -5.54 5.16
C CYS A 165 -6.54 -6.57 4.69
N VAL A 166 -6.10 -6.44 3.45
CA VAL A 166 -4.92 -7.16 2.95
C VAL A 166 -3.66 -6.55 3.57
N VAL A 167 -2.70 -7.40 3.94
CA VAL A 167 -1.38 -6.95 4.41
C VAL A 167 -0.31 -7.60 3.55
N ALA A 168 0.60 -6.79 3.01
CA ALA A 168 1.75 -7.23 2.23
C ALA A 168 3.04 -6.76 2.90
N ALA A 169 3.79 -7.69 3.49
CA ALA A 169 5.13 -7.46 4.02
C ALA A 169 6.17 -7.81 2.95
N THR A 170 6.95 -6.81 2.52
CA THR A 170 7.92 -6.98 1.44
C THR A 170 9.35 -7.15 1.96
N GLY A 171 10.13 -8.04 1.31
CA GLY A 171 11.49 -8.35 1.69
C GLY A 171 12.17 -9.26 0.66
N LYS A 172 13.12 -10.07 1.11
CA LYS A 172 13.69 -11.16 0.30
C LYS A 172 12.61 -12.17 -0.11
N LYS A 173 11.64 -12.40 0.82
CA LYS A 173 10.38 -13.07 0.58
C LYS A 173 9.27 -12.10 0.92
N ASP A 174 8.24 -12.04 0.08
CA ASP A 174 7.06 -11.23 0.35
C ASP A 174 5.96 -12.11 0.96
N PHE A 175 5.31 -11.59 2.00
CA PHE A 175 4.22 -12.26 2.70
C PHE A 175 2.95 -11.47 2.49
N ILE A 176 1.92 -12.10 1.92
CA ILE A 176 0.63 -11.48 1.64
C ILE A 176 -0.45 -12.23 2.40
N VAL A 177 -1.26 -11.51 3.17
CA VAL A 177 -2.31 -12.08 4.00
C VAL A 177 -3.63 -11.34 3.82
N GLN A 178 -4.71 -12.10 3.72
CA GLN A 178 -6.08 -11.59 3.76
C GLN A 178 -6.96 -12.57 4.55
N GLY A 179 -7.26 -12.24 5.79
CA GLY A 179 -8.00 -13.12 6.68
C GLY A 179 -7.29 -14.46 6.85
N LYS A 180 -7.93 -15.57 6.40
CA LYS A 180 -7.35 -16.92 6.48
C LYS A 180 -6.48 -17.30 5.27
N ASN A 181 -6.44 -16.46 4.24
CA ASN A 181 -5.67 -16.72 3.04
C ASN A 181 -4.29 -16.09 3.16
N SER A 182 -3.26 -16.81 2.72
CA SER A 182 -1.90 -16.30 2.67
C SER A 182 -1.18 -16.75 1.41
N ALA A 183 -0.23 -15.95 0.97
CA ALA A 183 0.68 -16.26 -0.12
C ALA A 183 2.11 -15.82 0.24
N ILE A 184 3.10 -16.56 -0.24
CA ILE A 184 4.52 -16.22 -0.12
C ILE A 184 5.09 -16.14 -1.51
N ILE A 185 5.83 -15.07 -1.82
CA ILE A 185 6.49 -14.83 -3.10
C ILE A 185 8.00 -14.78 -2.84
N GLU A 186 8.76 -15.63 -3.54
CA GLU A 186 10.18 -15.85 -3.30
C GLU A 186 11.06 -15.37 -4.48
N ASN A 187 10.67 -14.28 -5.14
CA ASN A 187 11.42 -13.74 -6.28
C ASN A 187 12.12 -12.40 -5.98
N GLY A 188 12.34 -12.09 -4.71
CA GLY A 188 13.09 -10.90 -4.28
C GLY A 188 14.53 -10.92 -4.82
N THR A 189 15.04 -9.72 -5.15
CA THR A 189 16.42 -9.53 -5.62
C THR A 189 17.07 -8.36 -4.91
N GLU A 190 18.35 -8.50 -4.56
CA GLU A 190 19.17 -7.43 -3.98
C GLU A 190 19.30 -6.22 -4.91
N MET A 191 19.08 -6.38 -6.21
CA MET A 191 19.14 -5.25 -7.16
C MET A 191 18.10 -4.17 -6.82
N LEU A 192 16.95 -4.52 -6.25
CA LEU A 192 15.92 -3.56 -5.85
C LEU A 192 16.37 -2.65 -4.70
N THR A 193 17.33 -3.07 -3.88
CA THR A 193 17.90 -2.23 -2.81
C THR A 193 18.75 -1.07 -3.35
N LYS A 194 19.19 -1.16 -4.62
CA LYS A 194 19.96 -0.12 -5.31
C LYS A 194 19.07 0.91 -6.02
N ILE A 195 17.77 0.74 -5.97
CA ILE A 195 16.77 1.63 -6.60
C ILE A 195 16.02 2.36 -5.50
N THR A 196 16.21 3.67 -5.42
CA THR A 196 15.42 4.50 -4.50
C THR A 196 13.94 4.42 -4.86
N GLY A 197 13.09 4.12 -3.88
CA GLY A 197 11.65 4.13 -4.07
C GLY A 197 11.06 2.88 -4.74
N ALA A 198 11.82 1.80 -4.92
CA ALA A 198 11.29 0.53 -5.44
C ALA A 198 10.04 0.08 -4.65
N GLY A 199 10.08 0.20 -3.32
CA GLY A 199 8.92 -0.07 -2.46
C GLY A 199 7.74 0.86 -2.72
N CYS A 200 7.98 2.17 -2.87
CA CYS A 200 6.94 3.15 -3.14
C CYS A 200 6.28 2.91 -4.51
N MET A 201 7.07 2.58 -5.53
CA MET A 201 6.56 2.20 -6.85
C MET A 201 5.68 0.95 -6.77
N LEU A 202 6.09 -0.07 -6.01
CA LEU A 202 5.29 -1.27 -5.78
C LEU A 202 3.95 -0.93 -5.10
N GLY A 203 3.94 -0.02 -4.12
CA GLY A 203 2.71 0.46 -3.49
C GLY A 203 1.74 1.10 -4.48
N ALA A 204 2.26 1.91 -5.41
CA ALA A 204 1.46 2.51 -6.48
C ALA A 204 0.89 1.44 -7.44
N LEU A 205 1.68 0.42 -7.81
CA LEU A 205 1.21 -0.71 -8.62
C LEU A 205 0.12 -1.52 -7.91
N CYS A 206 0.25 -1.73 -6.59
CA CYS A 206 -0.79 -2.36 -5.79
C CYS A 206 -2.11 -1.57 -5.85
N ALA A 207 -2.03 -0.23 -5.81
CA ALA A 207 -3.22 0.61 -5.94
C ALA A 207 -3.88 0.47 -7.31
N ALA A 208 -3.10 0.39 -8.40
CA ALA A 208 -3.63 0.13 -9.74
C ALA A 208 -4.36 -1.23 -9.80
N ALA A 209 -3.78 -2.28 -9.21
CA ALA A 209 -4.40 -3.59 -9.15
C ALA A 209 -5.68 -3.61 -8.30
N CYS A 210 -5.73 -2.87 -7.18
CA CYS A 210 -6.95 -2.72 -6.38
C CYS A 210 -8.04 -1.96 -7.17
N GLY A 211 -7.65 -0.91 -7.90
CA GLY A 211 -8.56 -0.09 -8.69
C GLY A 211 -9.19 -0.83 -9.88
N SER A 212 -8.47 -1.80 -10.48
CA SER A 212 -9.01 -2.59 -11.59
C SER A 212 -10.07 -3.61 -11.17
N ARG A 213 -10.24 -3.89 -9.87
CA ARG A 213 -11.23 -4.84 -9.34
C ARG A 213 -12.49 -4.17 -8.78
N SER A 214 -12.51 -2.85 -8.65
CA SER A 214 -13.60 -2.14 -7.98
C SER A 214 -14.95 -2.21 -8.72
N GLU A 215 -14.96 -2.58 -10.00
CA GLU A 215 -16.20 -2.69 -10.81
C GLU A 215 -16.93 -4.04 -10.65
N GLU A 216 -16.26 -5.12 -10.20
CA GLU A 216 -16.92 -6.42 -10.02
C GLU A 216 -17.91 -6.46 -8.84
N HIS A 217 -17.92 -5.45 -7.96
CA HIS A 217 -18.81 -5.38 -6.79
C HIS A 217 -20.02 -4.45 -6.98
N THR A 218 -20.23 -3.88 -8.16
CA THR A 218 -21.34 -2.96 -8.47
C THR A 218 -22.42 -3.56 -9.39
N SER A 219 -22.36 -4.86 -9.64
CA SER A 219 -23.42 -5.58 -10.41
C SER A 219 -24.19 -6.58 -9.56
#